data_69dd69f1ad18146f408969c4db1a2f28
#
_entry.id   69dd69f1ad18146f408969c4db1a2f28
#
_cell.length_a   1.000
_cell.length_b   1.000
_cell.length_c   1.000
_cell.angle_alpha   90.00
_cell.angle_beta   90.00
_cell.angle_gamma   90.00
#
_symmetry.space_group_name_H-M   'P 1'
#
loop_
_entity.id
_entity.type
_entity.pdbx_description
1 polymer ?
#
loop_
_entity_poly.entity_id
_entity_poly.type
_entity_poly.pdbx_seq_one_letter_code
_entity_poly.pdbx_strand_id
1 'polypeptide(L)'
;MKRERTEAIDIMIEESPVGEHKSNGEVENTAQVIQGQLRTLRLGLQSRYKIELRADHPIIPWVIKHSAFLINVCRVGEDRRTAWERKKGKRFNRQLPEIGECVWFLRAMSEGKEKLDTRWEDGVFAGVREECGEIYVMSTEGVRKVRSYKRRPEEERWNQEEFSQVVGTPWEPEPGRHQVEIKASFCMKDDEVDEKV
;
A
#
# COMPACT_ATOMS: atom_id res chain seq x y z
N MET A 1 -12.22 -22.65 26.61
CA MET A 1 -11.50 -21.44 27.09
C MET A 1 -10.12 -21.42 26.46
N LYS A 2 -9.96 -20.70 25.35
CA LYS A 2 -8.65 -20.43 24.72
C LYS A 2 -8.10 -19.15 25.34
N ARG A 3 -7.00 -19.24 26.06
CA ARG A 3 -6.24 -18.07 26.53
C ARG A 3 -5.57 -17.44 25.32
N GLU A 4 -6.02 -16.26 24.95
CA GLU A 4 -5.26 -15.37 24.05
C GLU A 4 -4.01 -14.92 24.79
N ARG A 5 -2.85 -15.37 24.33
CA ARG A 5 -1.57 -14.77 24.69
C ARG A 5 -1.44 -13.49 23.89
N THR A 6 -1.75 -12.38 24.52
CA THR A 6 -1.30 -11.07 24.05
C THR A 6 0.17 -10.98 24.45
N GLU A 7 1.08 -11.39 23.57
CA GLU A 7 2.50 -11.05 23.71
C GLU A 7 2.60 -9.55 23.47
N ALA A 8 2.88 -8.80 24.52
CA ALA A 8 3.27 -7.41 24.41
C ALA A 8 4.57 -7.37 23.59
N ILE A 9 4.51 -6.75 22.42
CA ILE A 9 5.70 -6.51 21.59
C ILE A 9 6.45 -5.38 22.29
N ASP A 10 7.54 -5.73 22.94
CA ASP A 10 8.44 -4.74 23.55
C ASP A 10 9.20 -4.05 22.40
N ILE A 11 8.90 -2.79 22.15
CA ILE A 11 9.57 -1.99 21.11
C ILE A 11 10.71 -1.26 21.81
N MET A 12 11.94 -1.76 21.59
CA MET A 12 13.14 -1.02 21.97
C MET A 12 13.44 0.06 20.91
N ILE A 13 13.45 1.30 21.36
CA ILE A 13 13.90 2.43 20.54
C ILE A 13 15.42 2.51 20.72
N GLU A 14 16.15 2.24 19.64
CA GLU A 14 17.60 2.33 19.60
C GLU A 14 18.01 3.55 18.76
N GLU A 15 18.73 4.48 19.36
CA GLU A 15 19.26 5.65 18.65
C GLU A 15 20.72 5.38 18.26
N SER A 16 21.05 5.72 17.00
CA SER A 16 22.45 5.63 16.55
C SER A 16 23.32 6.67 17.25
N PRO A 17 24.56 6.32 17.64
CA PRO A 17 25.49 7.30 18.20
C PRO A 17 25.73 8.48 17.24
N VAL A 18 25.82 9.67 17.79
CA VAL A 18 26.05 10.89 17.00
C VAL A 18 27.39 10.78 16.25
N GLY A 19 27.33 10.87 14.91
CA GLY A 19 28.50 10.80 14.04
C GLY A 19 28.87 9.41 13.54
N GLU A 20 28.15 8.35 13.93
CA GLU A 20 28.43 6.99 13.47
C GLU A 20 27.50 6.55 12.32
N HIS A 21 27.89 6.90 11.08
CA HIS A 21 27.11 6.57 9.88
C HIS A 21 27.04 5.06 9.58
N LYS A 22 27.97 4.26 10.12
CA LYS A 22 28.06 2.81 9.84
C LYS A 22 26.92 2.00 10.47
N SER A 23 26.36 2.44 11.60
CA SER A 23 25.26 1.76 12.28
C SER A 23 23.94 1.79 11.48
N ASN A 24 23.79 2.74 10.55
CA ASN A 24 22.60 2.89 9.69
C ASN A 24 22.72 2.20 8.33
N GLY A 25 23.82 1.46 8.07
CA GLY A 25 24.11 0.88 6.75
C GLY A 25 23.00 -0.02 6.19
N GLU A 26 22.28 -0.78 7.01
CA GLU A 26 21.17 -1.61 6.57
C GLU A 26 19.96 -0.78 6.12
N VAL A 27 19.66 0.29 6.85
CA VAL A 27 18.55 1.21 6.50
C VAL A 27 18.87 1.95 5.22
N GLU A 28 20.10 2.45 5.08
CA GLU A 28 20.57 3.14 3.87
C GLU A 28 20.53 2.23 2.65
N ASN A 29 21.03 0.99 2.78
CA ASN A 29 20.97 0.00 1.71
C ASN A 29 19.51 -0.32 1.32
N THR A 30 18.64 -0.48 2.30
CA THR A 30 17.21 -0.73 2.04
C THR A 30 16.58 0.46 1.31
N ALA A 31 16.88 1.68 1.72
CA ALA A 31 16.41 2.89 1.05
C ALA A 31 16.90 2.97 -0.41
N GLN A 32 18.17 2.64 -0.67
CA GLN A 32 18.72 2.60 -2.03
C GLN A 32 18.03 1.55 -2.91
N VAL A 33 17.76 0.37 -2.36
CA VAL A 33 17.03 -0.70 -3.07
C VAL A 33 15.61 -0.26 -3.43
N ILE A 34 14.88 0.37 -2.49
CA ILE A 34 13.53 0.90 -2.76
C ILE A 34 13.59 2.00 -3.82
N GLN A 35 14.56 2.91 -3.74
CA GLN A 35 14.75 3.96 -4.74
C GLN A 35 15.06 3.40 -6.13
N GLY A 36 15.87 2.34 -6.22
CA GLY A 36 16.15 1.64 -7.46
C GLY A 36 14.89 1.05 -8.08
N GLN A 37 14.10 0.36 -7.28
CA GLN A 37 12.82 -0.22 -7.71
C GLN A 37 11.82 0.87 -8.14
N LEU A 38 11.73 1.97 -7.37
CA LEU A 38 10.89 3.12 -7.71
C LEU A 38 11.25 3.71 -9.09
N ARG A 39 12.55 3.93 -9.36
CA ARG A 39 13.01 4.44 -10.66
C ARG A 39 12.59 3.52 -11.80
N THR A 40 12.75 2.22 -11.62
CA THR A 40 12.36 1.21 -12.63
C THR A 40 10.86 1.26 -12.91
N LEU A 41 10.02 1.27 -11.86
CA LEU A 41 8.57 1.33 -12.02
C LEU A 41 8.11 2.66 -12.63
N ARG A 42 8.71 3.78 -12.21
CA ARG A 42 8.42 5.10 -12.79
C ARG A 42 8.74 5.14 -14.28
N LEU A 43 9.91 4.64 -14.69
CA LEU A 43 10.29 4.54 -16.10
C LEU A 43 9.34 3.62 -16.88
N GLY A 44 8.93 2.50 -16.27
CA GLY A 44 7.93 1.62 -16.85
C GLY A 44 6.61 2.33 -17.13
N LEU A 45 6.09 3.09 -16.15
CA LEU A 45 4.88 3.90 -16.31
C LEU A 45 5.02 4.96 -17.39
N GLN A 46 6.14 5.70 -17.42
CA GLN A 46 6.42 6.69 -18.44
C GLN A 46 6.44 6.07 -19.85
N SER A 47 7.04 4.88 -19.98
CA SER A 47 7.08 4.15 -21.27
C SER A 47 5.70 3.67 -21.71
N ARG A 48 4.87 3.17 -20.77
CA ARG A 48 3.52 2.67 -21.05
C ARG A 48 2.57 3.80 -21.47
N TYR A 49 2.58 4.89 -20.71
CA TYR A 49 1.70 6.03 -20.93
C TYR A 49 2.25 7.07 -21.92
N LYS A 50 3.53 6.96 -22.29
CA LYS A 50 4.25 7.92 -23.16
C LYS A 50 4.16 9.36 -22.65
N ILE A 51 4.25 9.53 -21.33
CA ILE A 51 4.23 10.82 -20.63
C ILE A 51 5.46 10.97 -19.74
N GLU A 52 5.77 12.19 -19.39
CA GLU A 52 6.70 12.47 -18.29
C GLU A 52 5.92 12.45 -16.95
N LEU A 53 6.24 11.48 -16.09
CA LEU A 53 5.61 11.34 -14.80
C LEU A 53 6.30 12.25 -13.78
N ARG A 54 5.62 13.31 -13.36
CA ARG A 54 6.12 14.27 -12.38
C ARG A 54 6.14 13.66 -10.98
N ALA A 55 7.02 14.19 -10.10
CA ALA A 55 7.17 13.69 -8.73
C ALA A 55 5.94 14.00 -7.85
N ASP A 56 5.15 15.02 -8.20
CA ASP A 56 3.93 15.45 -7.50
C ASP A 56 2.67 14.66 -7.93
N HIS A 57 2.78 13.75 -8.91
CA HIS A 57 1.64 12.96 -9.38
C HIS A 57 1.14 12.03 -8.27
N PRO A 58 -0.20 11.92 -8.02
CA PRO A 58 -0.79 11.15 -6.94
C PRO A 58 -0.38 9.67 -6.89
N ILE A 59 0.01 9.08 -8.03
CA ILE A 59 0.45 7.68 -8.09
C ILE A 59 1.82 7.45 -7.43
N ILE A 60 2.69 8.44 -7.35
CA ILE A 60 4.08 8.27 -6.89
C ILE A 60 4.19 7.67 -5.49
N PRO A 61 3.47 8.16 -4.47
CA PRO A 61 3.47 7.54 -3.15
C PRO A 61 3.02 6.07 -3.16
N TRP A 62 2.09 5.72 -4.04
CA TRP A 62 1.63 4.34 -4.20
C TRP A 62 2.68 3.47 -4.87
N VAL A 63 3.43 4.00 -5.85
CA VAL A 63 4.56 3.31 -6.48
C VAL A 63 5.64 3.02 -5.44
N ILE A 64 5.93 3.95 -4.52
CA ILE A 64 6.88 3.73 -3.41
C ILE A 64 6.40 2.57 -2.54
N LYS A 65 5.15 2.60 -2.10
CA LYS A 65 4.54 1.53 -1.29
C LYS A 65 4.57 0.19 -2.01
N HIS A 66 4.24 0.19 -3.31
CA HIS A 66 4.26 -1.01 -4.14
C HIS A 66 5.67 -1.53 -4.37
N SER A 67 6.68 -0.66 -4.48
CA SER A 67 8.09 -1.05 -4.56
C SER A 67 8.53 -1.86 -3.34
N ALA A 68 8.19 -1.39 -2.14
CA ALA A 68 8.46 -2.12 -0.90
C ALA A 68 7.75 -3.48 -0.87
N PHE A 69 6.49 -3.53 -1.29
CA PHE A 69 5.74 -4.78 -1.42
C PHE A 69 6.43 -5.77 -2.38
N LEU A 70 6.84 -5.32 -3.58
CA LEU A 70 7.53 -6.18 -4.54
C LEU A 70 8.85 -6.72 -3.99
N ILE A 71 9.62 -5.91 -3.28
CA ILE A 71 10.84 -6.36 -2.62
C ILE A 71 10.52 -7.47 -1.62
N ASN A 72 9.47 -7.31 -0.80
CA ASN A 72 9.06 -8.29 0.20
C ASN A 72 8.62 -9.63 -0.41
N VAL A 73 7.98 -9.62 -1.58
CA VAL A 73 7.46 -10.84 -2.22
C VAL A 73 8.42 -11.47 -3.23
N CYS A 74 9.40 -10.72 -3.76
CA CYS A 74 10.28 -11.19 -4.82
C CYS A 74 11.72 -11.37 -4.37
N ARG A 75 12.24 -10.54 -3.45
CA ARG A 75 13.65 -10.61 -3.03
C ARG A 75 13.86 -11.82 -2.12
N VAL A 76 14.72 -12.73 -2.58
CA VAL A 76 15.10 -13.94 -1.83
C VAL A 76 16.30 -13.62 -0.94
N GLY A 77 16.21 -13.96 0.34
CA GLY A 77 17.30 -13.83 1.30
C GLY A 77 18.29 -15.01 1.25
N GLU A 78 19.27 -15.00 2.13
CA GLU A 78 20.31 -16.06 2.25
C GLU A 78 19.69 -17.44 2.57
N ASP A 79 18.61 -17.47 3.33
CA ASP A 79 17.84 -18.66 3.67
C ASP A 79 16.94 -19.19 2.51
N ARG A 80 17.09 -18.63 1.31
CA ARG A 80 16.30 -18.94 0.10
C ARG A 80 14.80 -18.67 0.25
N ARG A 81 14.40 -17.86 1.21
CA ARG A 81 13.01 -17.40 1.42
C ARG A 81 12.88 -15.91 1.20
N THR A 82 11.69 -15.51 0.79
CA THR A 82 11.34 -14.08 0.73
C THR A 82 10.87 -13.60 2.11
N ALA A 83 10.86 -12.29 2.33
CA ALA A 83 10.29 -11.69 3.55
C ALA A 83 8.82 -12.09 3.72
N TRP A 84 8.08 -12.15 2.61
CA TRP A 84 6.70 -12.63 2.60
C TRP A 84 6.57 -14.08 3.10
N GLU A 85 7.42 -15.01 2.61
CA GLU A 85 7.41 -16.40 3.03
C GLU A 85 7.71 -16.56 4.52
N ARG A 86 8.63 -15.76 5.06
CA ARG A 86 8.92 -15.77 6.50
C ARG A 86 7.71 -15.32 7.32
N LYS A 87 7.02 -14.25 6.86
CA LYS A 87 5.87 -13.66 7.56
C LYS A 87 4.59 -14.50 7.42
N LYS A 88 4.31 -15.04 6.24
CA LYS A 88 3.04 -15.71 5.91
C LYS A 88 3.12 -17.24 5.83
N GLY A 89 4.33 -17.84 5.91
CA GLY A 89 4.55 -19.27 5.83
C GLY A 89 4.38 -19.87 4.44
N LYS A 90 4.09 -19.10 3.41
CA LYS A 90 3.86 -19.54 2.03
C LYS A 90 4.30 -18.52 1.01
N ARG A 91 4.63 -18.97 -0.19
CA ARG A 91 4.98 -18.10 -1.32
C ARG A 91 3.79 -17.24 -1.75
N PHE A 92 4.13 -16.03 -2.19
CA PHE A 92 3.16 -15.20 -2.89
C PHE A 92 2.99 -15.73 -4.32
N ASN A 93 1.79 -16.17 -4.68
CA ASN A 93 1.49 -16.75 -6.00
C ASN A 93 0.29 -16.10 -6.71
N ARG A 94 -0.18 -14.95 -6.20
CA ARG A 94 -1.31 -14.24 -6.79
C ARG A 94 -0.85 -13.45 -8.00
N GLN A 95 -1.56 -13.58 -9.12
CA GLN A 95 -1.38 -12.71 -10.26
C GLN A 95 -2.00 -11.35 -9.96
N LEU A 96 -1.20 -10.30 -10.10
CA LEU A 96 -1.61 -8.91 -9.89
C LEU A 96 -1.55 -8.16 -11.21
N PRO A 97 -2.35 -7.07 -11.37
CA PRO A 97 -2.12 -6.08 -12.41
C PRO A 97 -0.74 -5.43 -12.24
N GLU A 98 -0.21 -4.84 -13.28
CA GLU A 98 0.96 -3.98 -13.18
C GLU A 98 0.59 -2.67 -12.47
N ILE A 99 1.51 -2.09 -11.69
CA ILE A 99 1.26 -0.80 -11.05
C ILE A 99 0.88 0.25 -12.09
N GLY A 100 -0.20 0.97 -11.85
CA GLY A 100 -0.73 1.94 -12.80
C GLY A 100 -1.60 1.36 -13.92
N GLU A 101 -1.81 0.03 -14.01
CA GLU A 101 -2.68 -0.59 -15.01
C GLU A 101 -4.15 -0.23 -14.77
N CYS A 102 -4.88 0.14 -15.82
CA CYS A 102 -6.31 0.35 -15.77
C CYS A 102 -7.06 -0.97 -15.62
N VAL A 103 -7.95 -1.04 -14.65
CA VAL A 103 -8.71 -2.23 -14.30
C VAL A 103 -10.19 -1.90 -14.11
N TRP A 104 -11.04 -2.91 -14.24
CA TRP A 104 -12.40 -2.84 -13.75
C TRP A 104 -12.45 -3.34 -12.32
N PHE A 105 -13.13 -2.61 -11.44
CA PHE A 105 -13.33 -3.04 -10.06
C PHE A 105 -14.79 -3.03 -9.65
N LEU A 106 -15.15 -3.89 -8.70
CA LEU A 106 -16.49 -3.97 -8.15
C LEU A 106 -16.56 -3.17 -6.86
N ARG A 107 -17.43 -2.16 -6.83
CA ARG A 107 -17.71 -1.40 -5.61
C ARG A 107 -18.46 -2.25 -4.59
N ALA A 108 -18.04 -2.20 -3.32
CA ALA A 108 -18.59 -3.07 -2.27
C ALA A 108 -20.05 -2.80 -1.93
N MET A 109 -20.55 -1.56 -2.15
CA MET A 109 -21.95 -1.19 -1.94
C MET A 109 -22.42 -0.35 -3.13
N SER A 110 -23.44 -0.84 -3.82
CA SER A 110 -24.15 -0.14 -4.88
C SER A 110 -25.48 0.36 -4.35
N GLU A 111 -25.47 1.33 -3.43
CA GLU A 111 -26.69 1.98 -2.98
C GLU A 111 -27.36 2.68 -4.17
N GLY A 112 -28.64 2.37 -4.41
CA GLY A 112 -29.45 3.02 -5.44
C GLY A 112 -29.27 2.51 -6.86
N LYS A 113 -28.46 1.45 -7.10
CA LYS A 113 -28.35 0.84 -8.44
C LYS A 113 -29.43 -0.22 -8.67
N GLU A 114 -30.06 -0.19 -9.83
CA GLU A 114 -31.01 -1.23 -10.27
C GLU A 114 -30.26 -2.55 -10.57
N LYS A 115 -31.02 -3.67 -10.64
CA LYS A 115 -30.44 -5.01 -10.87
C LYS A 115 -29.68 -5.14 -12.19
N LEU A 116 -30.01 -4.31 -13.18
CA LEU A 116 -29.40 -4.32 -14.51
C LEU A 116 -28.28 -3.29 -14.69
N ASP A 117 -28.05 -2.43 -13.70
CA ASP A 117 -27.00 -1.42 -13.76
C ASP A 117 -25.60 -2.03 -13.74
N THR A 118 -24.70 -1.36 -14.43
CA THR A 118 -23.29 -1.73 -14.44
C THR A 118 -22.69 -1.57 -13.04
N ARG A 119 -22.20 -2.68 -12.48
CA ARG A 119 -21.58 -2.71 -11.14
C ARG A 119 -20.06 -2.53 -11.18
N TRP A 120 -19.49 -2.66 -12.36
CA TRP A 120 -18.05 -2.50 -12.58
C TRP A 120 -17.74 -1.04 -12.87
N GLU A 121 -16.73 -0.54 -12.21
CA GLU A 121 -16.23 0.84 -12.33
C GLU A 121 -14.80 0.80 -12.82
N ASP A 122 -14.38 1.89 -13.46
CA ASP A 122 -13.06 2.06 -14.01
C ASP A 122 -12.10 2.65 -12.97
N GLY A 123 -10.87 2.16 -12.97
CA GLY A 123 -9.85 2.71 -12.09
C GLY A 123 -8.46 2.17 -12.38
N VAL A 124 -7.47 2.75 -11.73
CA VAL A 124 -6.06 2.47 -11.92
C VAL A 124 -5.51 1.71 -10.71
N PHE A 125 -4.85 0.58 -10.96
CA PHE A 125 -4.26 -0.23 -9.89
C PHE A 125 -3.12 0.49 -9.20
N ALA A 126 -3.21 0.64 -7.87
CA ALA A 126 -2.25 1.37 -7.04
C ALA A 126 -1.49 0.50 -6.03
N GLY A 127 -1.76 -0.80 -5.98
CA GLY A 127 -1.03 -1.72 -5.11
C GLY A 127 -1.91 -2.68 -4.33
N VAL A 128 -1.31 -3.39 -3.37
CA VAL A 128 -1.96 -4.43 -2.56
C VAL A 128 -1.95 -4.04 -1.10
N ARG A 129 -3.03 -4.35 -0.41
CA ARG A 129 -3.10 -4.34 1.04
C ARG A 129 -2.64 -5.68 1.59
N GLU A 130 -1.47 -5.69 2.21
CA GLU A 130 -0.78 -6.93 2.62
C GLU A 130 -1.54 -7.73 3.68
N GLU A 131 -2.33 -7.07 4.54
CA GLU A 131 -3.02 -7.70 5.66
C GLU A 131 -4.14 -8.63 5.20
N CYS A 132 -4.94 -8.20 4.22
CA CYS A 132 -6.14 -8.92 3.77
C CYS A 132 -6.12 -9.29 2.28
N GLY A 133 -5.12 -8.84 1.52
CA GLY A 133 -4.99 -9.13 0.09
C GLY A 133 -5.96 -8.36 -0.81
N GLU A 134 -6.64 -7.35 -0.27
CA GLU A 134 -7.38 -6.38 -1.08
C GLU A 134 -6.41 -5.57 -1.94
N ILE A 135 -6.90 -5.02 -3.03
CA ILE A 135 -6.11 -4.09 -3.85
C ILE A 135 -6.57 -2.65 -3.63
N TYR A 136 -5.65 -1.73 -3.85
CA TYR A 136 -5.95 -0.31 -3.94
C TYR A 136 -6.19 0.04 -5.41
N VAL A 137 -7.30 0.72 -5.68
CA VAL A 137 -7.64 1.23 -7.00
C VAL A 137 -7.92 2.71 -6.89
N MET A 138 -7.24 3.50 -7.71
CA MET A 138 -7.40 4.95 -7.81
C MET A 138 -8.46 5.28 -8.86
N SER A 139 -9.25 6.31 -8.59
CA SER A 139 -10.23 6.87 -9.52
C SER A 139 -10.24 8.39 -9.42
N THR A 140 -11.14 9.05 -10.13
CA THR A 140 -11.39 10.50 -10.03
C THR A 140 -11.98 10.92 -8.68
N GLU A 141 -12.58 9.97 -7.94
CA GLU A 141 -13.18 10.23 -6.61
C GLU A 141 -12.21 9.95 -5.45
N GLY A 142 -11.07 9.31 -5.72
CA GLY A 142 -10.11 8.88 -4.70
C GLY A 142 -9.72 7.41 -4.83
N VAL A 143 -9.17 6.87 -3.75
CA VAL A 143 -8.65 5.50 -3.69
C VAL A 143 -9.61 4.59 -2.95
N ARG A 144 -9.94 3.48 -3.58
CA ARG A 144 -10.84 2.45 -3.02
C ARG A 144 -10.05 1.18 -2.69
N LYS A 145 -10.49 0.49 -1.63
CA LYS A 145 -10.02 -0.86 -1.26
C LYS A 145 -11.04 -1.85 -1.82
N VAL A 146 -10.60 -2.72 -2.71
CA VAL A 146 -11.50 -3.65 -3.41
C VAL A 146 -10.98 -5.08 -3.39
N ARG A 147 -11.89 -6.03 -3.33
CA ARG A 147 -11.58 -7.48 -3.39
C ARG A 147 -11.68 -8.04 -4.79
N SER A 148 -12.64 -7.52 -5.55
CA SER A 148 -12.96 -8.03 -6.88
C SER A 148 -12.55 -7.02 -7.95
N TYR A 149 -11.69 -7.47 -8.85
CA TYR A 149 -11.25 -6.70 -10.00
C TYR A 149 -11.08 -7.62 -11.21
N LYS A 150 -11.09 -7.03 -12.40
CA LYS A 150 -10.80 -7.69 -13.67
C LYS A 150 -9.77 -6.85 -14.42
N ARG A 151 -8.82 -7.53 -15.05
CA ARG A 151 -7.89 -6.86 -15.98
C ARG A 151 -8.63 -6.57 -17.28
N ARG A 152 -8.36 -5.41 -17.85
CA ARG A 152 -8.89 -5.05 -19.17
C ARG A 152 -8.16 -5.78 -20.28
N PRO A 153 -8.73 -5.82 -21.51
CA PRO A 153 -7.99 -6.19 -22.71
C PRO A 153 -6.69 -5.39 -22.83
N GLU A 154 -5.69 -5.94 -23.49
CA GLU A 154 -4.34 -5.37 -23.50
C GLU A 154 -4.30 -3.94 -24.07
N GLU A 155 -5.13 -3.66 -25.07
CA GLU A 155 -5.24 -2.35 -25.72
C GLU A 155 -5.82 -1.27 -24.78
N GLU A 156 -6.60 -1.66 -23.77
CA GLU A 156 -7.31 -0.74 -22.88
C GLU A 156 -6.63 -0.58 -21.51
N ARG A 157 -5.52 -1.31 -21.26
CA ARG A 157 -4.84 -1.30 -19.96
C ARG A 157 -4.13 -0.01 -19.63
N TRP A 158 -3.79 0.80 -20.63
CA TRP A 158 -2.94 1.98 -20.49
C TRP A 158 -3.62 3.23 -21.04
N ASN A 159 -4.76 3.60 -20.44
CA ASN A 159 -5.51 4.79 -20.83
C ASN A 159 -4.92 6.02 -20.14
N GLN A 160 -4.33 6.92 -20.92
CA GLN A 160 -3.67 8.13 -20.42
C GLN A 160 -4.66 9.11 -19.76
N GLU A 161 -5.88 9.23 -20.28
CA GLU A 161 -6.89 10.13 -19.74
C GLU A 161 -7.30 9.69 -18.33
N GLU A 162 -7.60 8.42 -18.13
CA GLU A 162 -7.93 7.86 -16.83
C GLU A 162 -6.76 8.00 -15.84
N PHE A 163 -5.54 7.70 -16.29
CA PHE A 163 -4.34 7.81 -15.45
C PHE A 163 -4.06 9.24 -15.01
N SER A 164 -4.31 10.23 -15.85
CA SER A 164 -4.08 11.64 -15.53
C SER A 164 -5.09 12.23 -14.55
N GLN A 165 -6.28 11.63 -14.44
CA GLN A 165 -7.39 12.11 -13.62
C GLN A 165 -7.45 11.46 -12.24
N VAL A 166 -6.55 10.50 -11.93
CA VAL A 166 -6.56 9.83 -10.62
C VAL A 166 -6.18 10.80 -9.51
N VAL A 167 -6.83 10.63 -8.36
CA VAL A 167 -6.56 11.42 -7.16
C VAL A 167 -6.40 10.52 -5.93
N GLY A 168 -5.86 11.10 -4.86
CA GLY A 168 -5.71 10.42 -3.58
C GLY A 168 -4.31 9.82 -3.36
N THR A 169 -3.81 10.04 -2.15
CA THR A 169 -2.52 9.54 -1.67
C THR A 169 -2.74 8.51 -0.56
N PRO A 170 -1.71 7.77 -0.12
CA PRO A 170 -1.86 6.82 0.99
C PRO A 170 -2.33 7.46 2.31
N TRP A 171 -2.00 8.72 2.54
CA TRP A 171 -2.40 9.48 3.73
C TRP A 171 -3.70 10.26 3.54
N GLU A 172 -4.08 10.57 2.31
CA GLU A 172 -5.34 11.21 1.94
C GLU A 172 -5.98 10.47 0.76
N PRO A 173 -6.58 9.28 0.99
CA PRO A 173 -7.10 8.45 -0.08
C PRO A 173 -8.35 9.04 -0.75
N GLU A 174 -9.15 9.81 -0.04
CA GLU A 174 -10.35 10.49 -0.53
C GLU A 174 -10.20 12.02 -0.31
N PRO A 175 -9.59 12.76 -1.24
CA PRO A 175 -9.39 14.20 -1.09
C PRO A 175 -10.73 14.93 -0.92
N GLY A 176 -10.78 15.87 0.06
CA GLY A 176 -11.98 16.66 0.34
C GLY A 176 -13.04 15.97 1.16
N ARG A 177 -12.89 14.70 1.51
CA ARG A 177 -13.75 14.04 2.50
C ARG A 177 -13.16 14.30 3.88
N HIS A 178 -13.86 15.05 4.72
CA HIS A 178 -13.45 15.25 6.11
C HIS A 178 -13.29 13.88 6.77
N GLN A 179 -12.04 13.49 7.03
CA GLN A 179 -11.77 12.34 7.89
C GLN A 179 -12.24 12.75 9.29
N VAL A 180 -13.19 12.02 9.85
CA VAL A 180 -13.50 12.13 11.27
C VAL A 180 -12.22 11.74 12.00
N GLU A 181 -11.56 12.72 12.63
CA GLU A 181 -10.45 12.45 13.53
C GLU A 181 -10.96 11.54 14.66
N ILE A 182 -10.66 10.27 14.56
CA ILE A 182 -10.83 9.36 15.70
C ILE A 182 -9.72 9.75 16.66
N LYS A 183 -10.02 10.66 17.60
CA LYS A 183 -9.14 10.90 18.74
C LYS A 183 -9.07 9.60 19.52
N ALA A 184 -7.97 8.87 19.36
CA ALA A 184 -7.67 7.76 20.25
C ALA A 184 -7.44 8.35 21.63
N SER A 185 -8.46 8.29 22.50
CA SER A 185 -8.31 8.60 23.91
C SER A 185 -7.57 7.42 24.53
N PHE A 186 -6.26 7.56 24.70
CA PHE A 186 -5.51 6.71 25.61
C PHE A 186 -6.00 7.03 27.02
N CYS A 187 -6.81 6.14 27.59
CA CYS A 187 -7.11 6.15 28.99
C CYS A 187 -5.87 5.65 29.73
N MET A 188 -4.98 6.57 30.11
CA MET A 188 -4.01 6.26 31.15
C MET A 188 -4.80 6.01 32.40
N LYS A 189 -4.82 4.78 32.90
CA LYS A 189 -5.21 4.48 34.25
C LYS A 189 -4.08 5.02 35.13
N ASP A 190 -4.34 6.11 35.83
CA ASP A 190 -3.52 6.53 36.94
C ASP A 190 -3.62 5.42 37.99
N ASP A 191 -2.57 4.62 38.15
CA ASP A 191 -2.41 3.71 39.27
C ASP A 191 -2.22 4.59 40.52
N GLU A 192 -3.30 4.73 41.29
CA GLU A 192 -3.23 5.28 42.63
C GLU A 192 -2.26 4.42 43.45
N VAL A 193 -1.10 5.00 43.73
CA VAL A 193 -0.18 4.47 44.74
C VAL A 193 -0.81 4.70 46.09
N ASP A 194 -1.46 3.66 46.65
CA ASP A 194 -1.87 3.61 48.05
C ASP A 194 -0.63 3.63 48.94
N GLU A 195 -0.21 4.83 49.36
CA GLU A 195 0.60 4.99 50.58
C GLU A 195 -0.24 4.59 51.79
N LYS A 196 0.00 3.41 52.33
CA LYS A 196 -0.37 3.07 53.69
C LYS A 196 0.88 2.92 54.54
N VAL A 197 0.98 3.83 55.49
CA VAL A 197 1.78 3.95 56.71
C VAL A 197 2.08 2.61 57.37
#